data_88f58c72423ada62e022b87e5a5cd9a9
#
_entry.id   88f58c72423ada62e022b87e5a5cd9a9
#
_cell.length_a   1.000
_cell.length_b   1.000
_cell.length_c   1.000
_cell.angle_alpha   90.00
_cell.angle_beta   90.00
_cell.angle_gamma   90.00
#
_symmetry.space_group_name_H-M   'P 1'
#
loop_
_entity.id
_entity.type
_entity.pdbx_description
1 polymer ?
#
loop_
_entity_poly.entity_id
_entity_poly.type
_entity_poly.pdbx_seq_one_letter_code
_entity_poly.pdbx_strand_id
1 'polypeptide(L)'
;MRRCAARLAVLSGALLVPGVVTATLPGSGHAQPQRYVYPLKVSSNRRYLVDQRGRPFMVVGDSPHSLIGNLSLKDAAAYIADRKAAGFNSLLVQLLCVKYAGCRPDGTNASGITPFTTPDDLATPNPAYFAHADAVIRLAAKANIVVFLDPIETGGWLGVLRRNGVQKDYAYGRFLGERYKRFGNIVWASGNDFQTWQNPSDDAVVLAVAKGIGSVDHVHLQTIELNYMVSASLDDPRWRSVVTLDSAYTYSPTYAEVLKEYDRSSFMPVDMIEAGYEFEQNLGSISYGNPDTLRRQEYWSMLAGATGQFYGNHYTWRFADGWKQHLDSDGSRQIGYLVKLFAGRPWFRLVPDQEHTLVTAGYGQPSAEGSVDSSDYVTAAATRDGRLAVAYLPDGGTITVDLARLKGPVRASWYDPTSGTYTSVPGAPFRSAGGRAFTAPGKNADGESDWLLVLTAA
;
A
#
# COMPACT_ATOMS: atom_id res chain seq x y z
N MET A 1 86.03 -6.36 35.39
CA MET A 1 85.19 -5.94 36.54
C MET A 1 85.16 -4.41 36.61
N ARG A 2 84.07 -3.87 36.86
CA ARG A 2 83.63 -2.43 36.99
C ARG A 2 82.83 -1.93 35.78
N ARG A 3 81.58 -1.76 36.05
CA ARG A 3 80.50 -1.21 35.20
C ARG A 3 80.67 0.36 35.28
N CYS A 4 80.58 1.01 34.08
CA CYS A 4 80.31 2.41 33.97
C CYS A 4 78.92 2.60 33.38
N ALA A 5 78.06 3.26 34.14
CA ALA A 5 76.72 3.67 33.70
C ALA A 5 76.81 5.08 33.09
N ALA A 6 76.36 5.21 31.83
CA ALA A 6 76.14 6.50 31.21
C ALA A 6 74.70 6.93 31.37
N ARG A 7 74.44 8.10 31.90
CA ARG A 7 73.11 8.75 32.02
C ARG A 7 72.86 9.51 30.72
N LEU A 8 71.73 9.11 30.02
CA LEU A 8 71.19 9.89 28.92
C LEU A 8 70.16 10.85 29.49
N ALA A 9 70.29 12.13 29.18
CA ALA A 9 69.30 13.15 29.46
C ALA A 9 68.30 13.18 28.33
N VAL A 10 66.98 13.01 28.66
CA VAL A 10 65.87 13.13 27.72
C VAL A 10 65.33 14.55 27.75
N LEU A 11 65.47 15.26 26.65
CA LEU A 11 64.79 16.54 26.40
C LEU A 11 63.33 16.22 25.97
N SER A 12 62.36 16.65 26.77
CA SER A 12 60.96 16.60 26.43
C SER A 12 60.57 17.78 25.56
N GLY A 13 60.41 17.56 24.27
CA GLY A 13 59.80 18.50 23.37
C GLY A 13 58.26 18.34 23.39
N ALA A 14 57.53 19.37 23.81
CA ALA A 14 56.09 19.42 23.78
C ALA A 14 55.61 19.70 22.33
N LEU A 15 55.01 18.72 21.70
CA LEU A 15 54.28 18.89 20.44
C LEU A 15 52.89 19.43 20.75
N LEU A 16 52.61 20.66 20.32
CA LEU A 16 51.27 21.23 20.25
C LEU A 16 50.48 20.54 19.15
N VAL A 17 49.48 19.71 19.51
CA VAL A 17 48.50 19.14 18.59
C VAL A 17 47.38 20.19 18.42
N PRO A 18 47.04 20.61 17.18
CA PRO A 18 45.89 21.49 16.97
C PRO A 18 44.60 20.75 17.30
N GLY A 19 43.81 21.31 18.23
CA GLY A 19 42.53 20.77 18.62
C GLY A 19 41.56 20.74 17.44
N VAL A 20 41.13 19.56 17.06
CA VAL A 20 39.99 19.38 16.14
C VAL A 20 38.74 19.74 16.91
N VAL A 21 38.15 20.90 16.58
CA VAL A 21 36.81 21.26 17.03
C VAL A 21 35.82 20.38 16.25
N THR A 22 35.38 19.31 16.85
CA THR A 22 34.21 18.53 16.35
C THR A 22 32.94 19.35 16.60
N ALA A 23 32.48 20.02 15.55
CA ALA A 23 31.13 20.58 15.55
C ALA A 23 30.14 19.43 15.66
N THR A 24 29.55 19.23 16.82
CA THR A 24 28.40 18.36 17.02
C THR A 24 27.23 18.97 16.25
N LEU A 25 26.87 18.39 15.10
CA LEU A 25 25.61 18.65 14.44
C LEU A 25 24.48 18.32 15.44
N PRO A 26 23.45 19.19 15.54
CA PRO A 26 22.31 18.88 16.39
C PRO A 26 21.72 17.54 15.95
N GLY A 27 21.68 16.58 16.87
CA GLY A 27 21.16 15.26 16.63
C GLY A 27 19.78 15.37 16.02
N SER A 28 19.57 14.72 14.88
CA SER A 28 18.26 14.47 14.32
C SER A 28 17.50 13.60 15.32
N GLY A 29 16.79 14.27 16.22
CA GLY A 29 15.83 13.60 17.10
C GLY A 29 14.89 12.80 16.19
N HIS A 30 14.97 11.49 16.25
CA HIS A 30 14.01 10.62 15.63
C HIS A 30 12.66 10.91 16.32
N ALA A 31 11.88 11.82 15.73
CA ALA A 31 10.50 12.01 16.15
C ALA A 31 9.84 10.64 16.11
N GLN A 32 9.40 10.14 17.26
CA GLN A 32 8.63 8.91 17.33
C GLN A 32 7.52 9.00 16.29
N PRO A 33 7.32 7.98 15.43
CA PRO A 33 6.28 8.05 14.41
C PRO A 33 4.95 8.31 15.10
N GLN A 34 4.38 9.47 14.81
CA GLN A 34 3.14 9.92 15.44
C GLN A 34 2.02 8.94 15.09
N ARG A 35 1.43 8.30 16.10
CA ARG A 35 0.33 7.35 15.90
C ARG A 35 -0.85 8.05 15.23
N TYR A 36 -1.43 7.42 14.21
CA TYR A 36 -2.68 7.85 13.59
C TYR A 36 -3.84 7.72 14.57
N VAL A 37 -4.82 8.58 14.43
CA VAL A 37 -6.06 8.58 15.24
C VAL A 37 -7.21 8.16 14.35
N TYR A 38 -7.68 6.96 14.55
CA TYR A 38 -8.75 6.35 13.79
C TYR A 38 -10.15 6.72 14.29
N PRO A 39 -11.23 6.51 13.49
CA PRO A 39 -11.21 5.92 12.16
C PRO A 39 -10.64 6.85 11.09
N LEU A 40 -10.29 6.28 9.93
CA LEU A 40 -9.92 7.08 8.77
C LEU A 40 -11.14 7.81 8.19
N LYS A 41 -10.89 8.89 7.49
CA LYS A 41 -11.90 9.64 6.73
C LYS A 41 -11.32 10.18 5.43
N VAL A 42 -12.19 10.54 4.52
CA VAL A 42 -11.84 11.17 3.25
C VAL A 42 -11.36 12.60 3.50
N SER A 43 -10.28 13.02 2.82
CA SER A 43 -9.80 14.41 2.83
C SER A 43 -10.83 15.37 2.23
N SER A 44 -10.71 16.66 2.55
CA SER A 44 -11.63 17.69 2.06
C SER A 44 -11.66 17.81 0.53
N ASN A 45 -10.54 17.55 -0.14
CA ASN A 45 -10.45 17.56 -1.60
C ASN A 45 -10.79 16.20 -2.25
N ARG A 46 -11.14 15.19 -1.45
CA ARG A 46 -11.56 13.85 -1.87
C ARG A 46 -10.50 13.09 -2.69
N ARG A 47 -9.21 13.38 -2.52
CA ARG A 47 -8.11 12.75 -3.27
C ARG A 47 -7.29 11.77 -2.45
N TYR A 48 -7.40 11.81 -1.12
CA TYR A 48 -6.64 10.92 -0.23
C TYR A 48 -7.36 10.72 1.10
N LEU A 49 -6.86 9.80 1.89
CA LEU A 49 -7.36 9.52 3.24
C LEU A 49 -6.63 10.35 4.29
N VAL A 50 -7.33 10.64 5.38
CA VAL A 50 -6.77 11.32 6.54
C VAL A 50 -7.23 10.65 7.84
N ASP A 51 -6.46 10.84 8.90
CA ASP A 51 -6.87 10.46 10.26
C ASP A 51 -7.84 11.50 10.87
N GLN A 52 -8.29 11.27 12.09
CA GLN A 52 -9.21 12.18 12.79
C GLN A 52 -8.63 13.58 13.04
N ARG A 53 -7.31 13.73 13.02
CA ARG A 53 -6.60 15.01 13.15
C ARG A 53 -6.34 15.69 11.80
N GLY A 54 -6.82 15.11 10.69
CA GLY A 54 -6.59 15.63 9.35
C GLY A 54 -5.19 15.33 8.79
N ARG A 55 -4.42 14.43 9.38
CA ARG A 55 -3.11 14.05 8.86
C ARG A 55 -3.28 13.09 7.69
N PRO A 56 -2.62 13.34 6.56
CA PRO A 56 -2.65 12.45 5.40
C PRO A 56 -2.23 11.03 5.78
N PHE A 57 -2.99 10.06 5.31
CA PHE A 57 -2.77 8.63 5.51
C PHE A 57 -2.53 7.97 4.16
N MET A 58 -1.28 7.60 3.90
CA MET A 58 -0.91 6.77 2.75
C MET A 58 -1.17 5.32 3.12
N VAL A 59 -2.00 4.64 2.34
CA VAL A 59 -2.23 3.20 2.53
C VAL A 59 -0.97 2.46 2.08
N VAL A 60 -0.34 1.77 3.01
CA VAL A 60 0.76 0.83 2.78
C VAL A 60 0.27 -0.51 3.29
N GLY A 61 -0.44 -1.21 2.44
CA GLY A 61 -1.18 -2.41 2.79
C GLY A 61 -0.41 -3.69 2.50
N ASP A 62 -0.73 -4.74 3.26
CA ASP A 62 -0.42 -6.12 2.95
C ASP A 62 -1.72 -6.93 2.93
N SER A 63 -1.78 -8.02 2.18
CA SER A 63 -2.99 -8.79 1.90
C SER A 63 -2.98 -10.18 2.57
N PRO A 64 -2.94 -10.28 3.92
CA PRO A 64 -3.02 -11.55 4.65
C PRO A 64 -4.49 -12.01 4.77
N HIS A 65 -5.13 -12.35 3.63
CA HIS A 65 -6.57 -12.64 3.59
C HIS A 65 -7.04 -13.58 4.69
N SER A 66 -6.32 -14.68 4.93
CA SER A 66 -6.73 -15.69 5.92
C SER A 66 -6.16 -15.48 7.34
N LEU A 67 -5.74 -14.26 7.70
CA LEU A 67 -5.15 -13.94 9.00
C LEU A 67 -6.03 -14.35 10.18
N ILE A 68 -7.34 -14.11 10.10
CA ILE A 68 -8.31 -14.50 11.15
C ILE A 68 -8.58 -16.01 11.13
N GLY A 69 -8.68 -16.59 9.92
CA GLY A 69 -9.04 -18.00 9.77
C GLY A 69 -7.90 -18.97 10.05
N ASN A 70 -6.71 -18.70 9.56
CA ASN A 70 -5.61 -19.67 9.53
C ASN A 70 -4.57 -19.52 10.62
N LEU A 71 -4.52 -18.39 11.34
CA LEU A 71 -3.50 -18.19 12.37
C LEU A 71 -4.04 -18.31 13.80
N SER A 72 -3.18 -18.85 14.67
CA SER A 72 -3.35 -18.67 16.12
C SER A 72 -3.17 -17.20 16.50
N LEU A 73 -3.71 -16.76 17.64
CA LEU A 73 -3.49 -15.39 18.13
C LEU A 73 -2.00 -15.07 18.32
N LYS A 74 -1.18 -16.06 18.67
CA LYS A 74 0.26 -15.91 18.81
C LYS A 74 0.93 -15.63 17.46
N ASP A 75 0.59 -16.41 16.44
CA ASP A 75 1.17 -16.23 15.09
C ASP A 75 0.63 -14.96 14.43
N ALA A 76 -0.65 -14.64 14.61
CA ALA A 76 -1.22 -13.35 14.15
C ALA A 76 -0.52 -12.15 14.79
N ALA A 77 -0.20 -12.21 16.10
CA ALA A 77 0.55 -11.16 16.77
C ALA A 77 1.98 -11.02 16.21
N ALA A 78 2.65 -12.14 15.93
CA ALA A 78 3.99 -12.14 15.34
C ALA A 78 3.96 -11.56 13.94
N TYR A 79 3.01 -11.96 13.10
CA TYR A 79 2.82 -11.43 11.75
C TYR A 79 2.58 -9.91 11.76
N ILE A 80 1.62 -9.44 12.56
CA ILE A 80 1.28 -8.01 12.67
C ILE A 80 2.50 -7.18 13.16
N ALA A 81 3.28 -7.72 14.11
CA ALA A 81 4.48 -7.04 14.58
C ALA A 81 5.55 -6.92 13.50
N ASP A 82 5.76 -7.97 12.72
CA ASP A 82 6.67 -8.00 11.58
C ASP A 82 6.24 -6.99 10.50
N ARG A 83 4.99 -7.05 10.03
CA ARG A 83 4.47 -6.10 9.03
C ARG A 83 4.62 -4.65 9.51
N LYS A 84 4.36 -4.40 10.79
CA LYS A 84 4.57 -3.07 11.38
C LYS A 84 6.02 -2.62 11.30
N ALA A 85 6.96 -3.52 11.57
CA ALA A 85 8.40 -3.23 11.50
C ALA A 85 8.86 -2.97 10.05
N ALA A 86 8.30 -3.67 9.08
CA ALA A 86 8.55 -3.47 7.65
C ALA A 86 7.93 -2.18 7.08
N GLY A 87 7.09 -1.47 7.84
CA GLY A 87 6.50 -0.19 7.43
C GLY A 87 5.05 -0.25 6.98
N PHE A 88 4.44 -1.42 6.97
CA PHE A 88 3.01 -1.56 6.65
C PHE A 88 2.13 -0.91 7.72
N ASN A 89 1.02 -0.34 7.29
CA ASN A 89 0.05 0.33 8.15
C ASN A 89 -1.40 -0.12 7.92
N SER A 90 -1.62 -0.99 6.95
CA SER A 90 -2.93 -1.53 6.57
C SER A 90 -2.84 -3.03 6.29
N LEU A 91 -3.90 -3.78 6.54
CA LEU A 91 -4.01 -5.21 6.23
C LEU A 91 -5.36 -5.48 5.59
N LEU A 92 -5.40 -6.18 4.45
CA LEU A 92 -6.62 -6.67 3.80
C LEU A 92 -6.92 -8.08 4.33
N VAL A 93 -8.02 -8.24 5.04
CA VAL A 93 -8.30 -9.45 5.82
C VAL A 93 -9.74 -9.91 5.65
N GLN A 94 -9.92 -11.17 5.31
CA GLN A 94 -11.23 -11.83 5.30
C GLN A 94 -11.69 -12.12 6.73
N LEU A 95 -12.90 -11.67 7.06
CA LEU A 95 -13.54 -12.00 8.34
C LEU A 95 -13.95 -13.47 8.38
N LEU A 96 -14.50 -13.97 7.27
CA LEU A 96 -14.86 -15.37 7.05
C LEU A 96 -13.90 -15.98 6.03
N CYS A 97 -13.09 -16.91 6.49
CA CYS A 97 -12.13 -17.56 5.65
C CYS A 97 -12.75 -18.54 4.66
N VAL A 98 -12.08 -18.79 3.55
CA VAL A 98 -12.55 -19.63 2.46
C VAL A 98 -11.57 -20.75 2.11
N LYS A 99 -12.06 -21.78 1.42
CA LYS A 99 -11.25 -22.96 1.08
C LYS A 99 -10.02 -22.62 0.23
N TYR A 100 -10.15 -21.77 -0.77
CA TYR A 100 -9.03 -21.43 -1.65
C TYR A 100 -7.94 -20.62 -0.92
N ALA A 101 -8.32 -19.91 0.14
CA ALA A 101 -7.39 -19.23 1.04
C ALA A 101 -6.79 -20.16 2.12
N GLY A 102 -6.88 -21.48 1.93
CA GLY A 102 -6.29 -22.48 2.81
C GLY A 102 -7.14 -22.83 4.03
N CYS A 103 -8.36 -22.30 4.15
CA CYS A 103 -9.26 -22.61 5.25
C CYS A 103 -10.09 -23.86 5.02
N ARG A 104 -10.78 -24.32 6.06
CA ARG A 104 -11.78 -25.40 5.92
C ARG A 104 -12.99 -24.90 5.13
N PRO A 105 -13.66 -25.80 4.36
CA PRO A 105 -14.77 -25.40 3.49
C PRO A 105 -15.95 -24.73 4.22
N ASP A 106 -16.13 -25.00 5.50
CA ASP A 106 -17.18 -24.45 6.36
C ASP A 106 -16.75 -23.17 7.10
N GLY A 107 -15.57 -22.62 6.75
CA GLY A 107 -14.99 -21.44 7.39
C GLY A 107 -14.47 -21.65 8.81
N THR A 108 -14.42 -22.91 9.29
CA THR A 108 -13.84 -23.25 10.60
C THR A 108 -12.40 -22.74 10.68
N ASN A 109 -12.09 -21.94 11.69
CA ASN A 109 -10.76 -21.35 11.88
C ASN A 109 -9.73 -22.38 12.42
N ALA A 110 -8.47 -21.96 12.52
CA ALA A 110 -7.37 -22.80 13.01
C ALA A 110 -7.59 -23.35 14.41
N SER A 111 -8.44 -22.72 15.24
CA SER A 111 -8.82 -23.20 16.57
C SER A 111 -10.00 -24.15 16.56
N GLY A 112 -10.52 -24.57 15.40
CA GLY A 112 -11.64 -25.47 15.28
C GLY A 112 -13.02 -24.83 15.53
N ILE A 113 -13.12 -23.51 15.44
CA ILE A 113 -14.35 -22.75 15.71
C ILE A 113 -15.02 -22.37 14.39
N THR A 114 -16.28 -22.76 14.20
CA THR A 114 -17.09 -22.40 13.04
C THR A 114 -17.64 -20.97 13.15
N PRO A 115 -17.79 -20.23 12.04
CA PRO A 115 -18.31 -18.86 12.10
C PRO A 115 -19.81 -18.78 12.46
N PHE A 116 -20.55 -19.84 12.20
CA PHE A 116 -21.98 -19.93 12.51
C PHE A 116 -22.27 -21.18 13.36
N THR A 117 -23.22 -21.11 14.29
CA THR A 117 -23.65 -22.25 15.10
C THR A 117 -24.52 -23.24 14.33
N THR A 118 -25.26 -22.75 13.34
CA THR A 118 -25.93 -23.55 12.32
C THR A 118 -25.19 -23.34 11.00
N PRO A 119 -24.66 -24.40 10.36
CA PRO A 119 -23.92 -24.26 9.11
C PRO A 119 -24.69 -23.45 8.07
N ASP A 120 -24.01 -22.53 7.41
CA ASP A 120 -24.54 -21.68 6.33
C ASP A 120 -25.73 -20.76 6.72
N ASP A 121 -26.10 -20.66 7.98
CA ASP A 121 -27.15 -19.73 8.42
C ASP A 121 -26.57 -18.45 9.03
N LEU A 122 -26.58 -17.38 8.24
CA LEU A 122 -26.08 -16.06 8.63
C LEU A 122 -26.82 -15.44 9.82
N ALA A 123 -27.99 -15.99 10.20
CA ALA A 123 -28.72 -15.54 11.38
C ALA A 123 -28.17 -16.13 12.70
N THR A 124 -27.18 -17.03 12.62
CA THR A 124 -26.63 -17.73 13.78
C THR A 124 -25.12 -17.50 14.00
N PRO A 125 -24.64 -16.24 14.07
CA PRO A 125 -23.20 -15.96 14.28
C PRO A 125 -22.68 -16.62 15.55
N ASN A 126 -21.55 -17.34 15.46
CA ASN A 126 -20.92 -18.00 16.58
C ASN A 126 -20.12 -16.99 17.42
N PRO A 127 -20.51 -16.69 18.68
CA PRO A 127 -19.82 -15.69 19.50
C PRO A 127 -18.33 -15.97 19.70
N ALA A 128 -17.93 -17.24 19.75
CA ALA A 128 -16.54 -17.63 19.94
C ALA A 128 -15.67 -17.30 18.72
N TYR A 129 -16.18 -17.51 17.51
CA TYR A 129 -15.50 -17.15 16.28
C TYR A 129 -15.26 -15.64 16.20
N PHE A 130 -16.31 -14.85 16.40
CA PHE A 130 -16.21 -13.40 16.34
C PHE A 130 -15.39 -12.81 17.51
N ALA A 131 -15.32 -13.49 18.66
CA ALA A 131 -14.39 -13.11 19.75
C ALA A 131 -12.92 -13.31 19.34
N HIS A 132 -12.61 -14.36 18.58
CA HIS A 132 -11.27 -14.55 18.00
C HIS A 132 -10.95 -13.45 16.96
N ALA A 133 -11.87 -13.14 16.05
CA ALA A 133 -11.70 -12.05 15.09
C ALA A 133 -11.48 -10.69 15.79
N ASP A 134 -12.29 -10.38 16.83
CA ASP A 134 -12.09 -9.20 17.67
C ASP A 134 -10.68 -9.12 18.26
N ALA A 135 -10.11 -10.26 18.70
CA ALA A 135 -8.78 -10.30 19.30
C ALA A 135 -7.70 -9.96 18.24
N VAL A 136 -7.81 -10.49 17.01
CA VAL A 136 -6.89 -10.18 15.89
C VAL A 136 -6.97 -8.70 15.54
N ILE A 137 -8.18 -8.14 15.38
CA ILE A 137 -8.37 -6.71 15.06
C ILE A 137 -7.78 -5.82 16.15
N ARG A 138 -7.90 -6.19 17.44
CA ARG A 138 -7.26 -5.46 18.55
C ARG A 138 -5.74 -5.55 18.52
N LEU A 139 -5.16 -6.66 18.06
CA LEU A 139 -3.70 -6.75 17.86
C LEU A 139 -3.24 -5.73 16.80
N ALA A 140 -3.95 -5.65 15.68
CA ALA A 140 -3.68 -4.63 14.65
C ALA A 140 -3.84 -3.20 15.21
N ALA A 141 -4.90 -2.93 15.98
CA ALA A 141 -5.11 -1.63 16.63
C ALA A 141 -3.96 -1.23 17.57
N LYS A 142 -3.44 -2.17 18.36
CA LYS A 142 -2.27 -1.95 19.22
C LYS A 142 -1.01 -1.59 18.43
N ALA A 143 -0.83 -2.21 17.26
CA ALA A 143 0.24 -1.91 16.33
C ALA A 143 0.00 -0.61 15.52
N ASN A 144 -1.15 0.06 15.68
CA ASN A 144 -1.58 1.20 14.91
C ASN A 144 -1.67 0.86 13.39
N ILE A 145 -2.28 -0.27 13.09
CA ILE A 145 -2.56 -0.79 11.76
C ILE A 145 -4.07 -0.78 11.53
N VAL A 146 -4.49 -0.32 10.35
CA VAL A 146 -5.87 -0.39 9.88
C VAL A 146 -6.14 -1.78 9.29
N VAL A 147 -7.32 -2.31 9.53
CA VAL A 147 -7.79 -3.55 8.89
C VAL A 147 -8.85 -3.18 7.84
N PHE A 148 -8.54 -3.43 6.58
CA PHE A 148 -9.52 -3.49 5.52
C PHE A 148 -10.20 -4.85 5.66
N LEU A 149 -11.38 -4.83 6.25
CA LEU A 149 -12.07 -6.03 6.69
C LEU A 149 -13.14 -6.43 5.68
N ASP A 150 -12.92 -7.54 5.00
CA ASP A 150 -13.92 -8.13 4.13
C ASP A 150 -14.98 -8.85 4.99
N PRO A 151 -16.24 -8.37 4.98
CA PRO A 151 -17.28 -8.92 5.83
C PRO A 151 -17.70 -10.33 5.45
N ILE A 152 -17.62 -10.66 4.15
CA ILE A 152 -17.95 -11.97 3.60
C ILE A 152 -17.45 -12.08 2.16
N GLU A 153 -16.47 -12.92 1.97
CA GLU A 153 -15.76 -13.11 0.72
C GLU A 153 -16.65 -13.85 -0.31
N THR A 154 -16.68 -13.34 -1.53
CA THR A 154 -17.63 -13.81 -2.55
C THR A 154 -17.22 -15.11 -3.26
N GLY A 155 -15.93 -15.41 -3.40
CA GLY A 155 -15.45 -16.64 -4.04
C GLY A 155 -15.82 -17.91 -3.28
N GLY A 156 -16.02 -17.83 -1.97
CA GLY A 156 -16.42 -18.97 -1.14
C GLY A 156 -17.84 -18.88 -0.58
N TRP A 157 -18.33 -17.66 -0.27
CA TRP A 157 -19.57 -17.48 0.48
C TRP A 157 -20.75 -16.98 -0.35
N LEU A 158 -20.58 -16.63 -1.62
CA LEU A 158 -21.68 -16.14 -2.46
C LEU A 158 -22.87 -17.13 -2.53
N GLY A 159 -22.58 -18.44 -2.58
CA GLY A 159 -23.61 -19.47 -2.54
C GLY A 159 -24.40 -19.46 -1.23
N VAL A 160 -23.76 -19.14 -0.11
CA VAL A 160 -24.42 -19.00 1.20
C VAL A 160 -25.30 -17.74 1.21
N LEU A 161 -24.80 -16.60 0.73
CA LEU A 161 -25.57 -15.37 0.58
C LEU A 161 -26.86 -15.61 -0.24
N ARG A 162 -26.73 -16.22 -1.42
CA ARG A 162 -27.90 -16.56 -2.26
C ARG A 162 -28.95 -17.40 -1.53
N ARG A 163 -28.53 -18.38 -0.70
CA ARG A 163 -29.46 -19.23 0.07
C ARG A 163 -30.10 -18.49 1.24
N ASN A 164 -29.40 -17.55 1.87
CA ASN A 164 -29.92 -16.74 2.97
C ASN A 164 -30.85 -15.63 2.46
N GLY A 165 -30.49 -15.01 1.35
CA GLY A 165 -31.24 -13.96 0.69
C GLY A 165 -31.13 -12.61 1.35
N VAL A 166 -31.47 -11.58 0.61
CA VAL A 166 -31.25 -10.15 0.91
C VAL A 166 -31.61 -9.75 2.36
N GLN A 167 -32.69 -10.30 2.93
CA GLN A 167 -33.13 -9.93 4.28
C GLN A 167 -32.17 -10.45 5.38
N LYS A 168 -31.74 -11.70 5.29
CA LYS A 168 -30.79 -12.28 6.24
C LYS A 168 -29.39 -11.68 6.04
N ASP A 169 -29.00 -11.45 4.79
CA ASP A 169 -27.72 -10.83 4.45
C ASP A 169 -27.63 -9.41 5.02
N TYR A 170 -28.70 -8.64 4.89
CA TYR A 170 -28.79 -7.31 5.52
C TYR A 170 -28.73 -7.40 7.07
N ALA A 171 -29.43 -8.38 7.66
CA ALA A 171 -29.41 -8.59 9.11
C ALA A 171 -28.01 -8.98 9.61
N TYR A 172 -27.28 -9.83 8.84
CA TYR A 172 -25.88 -10.17 9.12
C TYR A 172 -24.99 -8.92 9.02
N GLY A 173 -25.15 -8.11 8.00
CA GLY A 173 -24.46 -6.84 7.88
C GLY A 173 -24.70 -5.92 9.09
N ARG A 174 -25.95 -5.81 9.54
CA ARG A 174 -26.27 -5.08 10.77
C ARG A 174 -25.56 -5.63 12.02
N PHE A 175 -25.54 -6.95 12.16
CA PHE A 175 -24.80 -7.59 13.26
C PHE A 175 -23.31 -7.20 13.21
N LEU A 176 -22.69 -7.23 12.04
CA LEU A 176 -21.30 -6.84 11.89
C LEU A 176 -21.08 -5.36 12.23
N GLY A 177 -21.88 -4.47 11.67
CA GLY A 177 -21.81 -3.03 11.94
C GLY A 177 -21.95 -2.73 13.45
N GLU A 178 -22.94 -3.31 14.13
CA GLU A 178 -23.11 -3.15 15.58
C GLU A 178 -21.91 -3.65 16.37
N ARG A 179 -21.32 -4.78 15.97
CA ARG A 179 -20.17 -5.36 16.65
C ARG A 179 -18.91 -4.52 16.49
N TYR A 180 -18.63 -4.07 15.26
CA TYR A 180 -17.34 -3.52 14.88
C TYR A 180 -17.29 -1.99 14.87
N LYS A 181 -18.40 -1.26 14.88
CA LYS A 181 -18.40 0.22 14.92
C LYS A 181 -17.57 0.86 16.04
N ARG A 182 -17.24 0.09 17.09
CA ARG A 182 -16.38 0.52 18.19
C ARG A 182 -14.88 0.32 17.97
N PHE A 183 -14.49 -0.37 16.90
CA PHE A 183 -13.09 -0.60 16.55
C PHE A 183 -12.68 0.49 15.56
N GLY A 184 -11.96 1.51 16.00
CA GLY A 184 -11.62 2.64 15.13
C GLY A 184 -10.76 2.28 13.92
N ASN A 185 -10.00 1.20 13.98
CA ASN A 185 -9.03 0.80 12.96
C ASN A 185 -9.61 -0.13 11.86
N ILE A 186 -10.83 0.12 11.40
CA ILE A 186 -11.48 -0.65 10.33
C ILE A 186 -11.78 0.24 9.12
N VAL A 187 -11.65 -0.34 7.93
CA VAL A 187 -12.29 0.04 6.68
C VAL A 187 -13.00 -1.20 6.18
N TRP A 188 -14.28 -1.10 5.82
CA TRP A 188 -15.02 -2.23 5.26
C TRP A 188 -14.66 -2.39 3.79
N ALA A 189 -14.19 -3.57 3.40
CA ALA A 189 -13.80 -3.90 2.02
C ALA A 189 -14.59 -5.14 1.56
N SER A 190 -15.77 -4.92 1.02
CA SER A 190 -16.64 -6.00 0.54
C SER A 190 -16.10 -6.62 -0.74
N GLY A 191 -16.55 -7.84 -1.07
CA GLY A 191 -16.34 -8.47 -2.37
C GLY A 191 -15.23 -9.49 -2.37
N ASN A 192 -13.99 -9.06 -2.40
CA ASN A 192 -12.77 -9.84 -2.57
C ASN A 192 -12.90 -10.84 -3.73
N ASP A 193 -12.51 -10.41 -4.93
CA ASP A 193 -12.75 -11.12 -6.19
C ASP A 193 -14.23 -11.30 -6.56
N PHE A 194 -15.06 -10.26 -6.42
CA PHE A 194 -16.47 -10.38 -6.76
C PHE A 194 -16.71 -10.54 -8.27
N GLN A 195 -16.45 -11.75 -8.78
CA GLN A 195 -16.42 -12.06 -10.23
C GLN A 195 -17.78 -11.91 -10.91
N THR A 196 -18.89 -12.10 -10.19
CA THR A 196 -20.24 -12.05 -10.76
C THR A 196 -20.98 -10.75 -10.44
N TRP A 197 -20.27 -9.68 -10.13
CA TRP A 197 -20.85 -8.38 -9.74
C TRP A 197 -21.85 -7.80 -10.76
N GLN A 198 -21.68 -8.12 -12.04
CA GLN A 198 -22.60 -7.70 -13.10
C GLN A 198 -23.95 -8.41 -13.05
N ASN A 199 -24.04 -9.55 -12.32
CA ASN A 199 -25.30 -10.24 -12.10
C ASN A 199 -26.11 -9.51 -11.01
N PRO A 200 -27.29 -8.92 -11.33
CA PRO A 200 -28.07 -8.16 -10.35
C PRO A 200 -28.51 -8.96 -9.11
N SER A 201 -28.71 -10.26 -9.25
CA SER A 201 -29.11 -11.13 -8.13
C SER A 201 -27.95 -11.35 -7.15
N ASP A 202 -26.73 -11.49 -7.66
CA ASP A 202 -25.54 -11.69 -6.87
C ASP A 202 -25.14 -10.37 -6.18
N ASP A 203 -25.16 -9.30 -6.96
CA ASP A 203 -24.90 -7.97 -6.42
C ASP A 203 -25.87 -7.60 -5.29
N ALA A 204 -27.16 -7.90 -5.46
CA ALA A 204 -28.18 -7.58 -4.46
C ALA A 204 -27.89 -8.21 -3.08
N VAL A 205 -27.38 -9.44 -3.01
CA VAL A 205 -27.09 -10.12 -1.75
C VAL A 205 -25.80 -9.59 -1.11
N VAL A 206 -24.76 -9.30 -1.89
CA VAL A 206 -23.52 -8.70 -1.39
C VAL A 206 -23.76 -7.27 -0.90
N LEU A 207 -24.45 -6.45 -1.71
CA LEU A 207 -24.84 -5.08 -1.38
C LEU A 207 -25.74 -5.02 -0.12
N ALA A 208 -26.56 -6.05 0.13
CA ALA A 208 -27.38 -6.13 1.33
C ALA A 208 -26.52 -6.16 2.60
N VAL A 209 -25.42 -6.93 2.61
CA VAL A 209 -24.48 -6.96 3.73
C VAL A 209 -23.89 -5.56 3.97
N ALA A 210 -23.37 -4.91 2.93
CA ALA A 210 -22.78 -3.57 3.04
C ALA A 210 -23.79 -2.51 3.51
N LYS A 211 -25.02 -2.54 3.01
CA LYS A 211 -26.13 -1.67 3.48
C LYS A 211 -26.53 -1.96 4.91
N GLY A 212 -26.51 -3.23 5.31
CA GLY A 212 -26.74 -3.65 6.70
C GLY A 212 -25.70 -3.04 7.63
N ILE A 213 -24.43 -3.12 7.27
CA ILE A 213 -23.32 -2.45 7.98
C ILE A 213 -23.58 -0.96 8.08
N GLY A 214 -23.76 -0.27 6.96
CA GLY A 214 -23.94 1.19 6.90
C GLY A 214 -25.19 1.68 7.61
N SER A 215 -26.18 0.82 7.88
CA SER A 215 -27.38 1.20 8.64
C SER A 215 -27.14 1.47 10.13
N VAL A 216 -25.99 1.04 10.66
CA VAL A 216 -25.64 1.14 12.09
C VAL A 216 -24.21 1.61 12.34
N ASP A 217 -23.36 1.51 11.33
CA ASP A 217 -21.99 2.02 11.33
C ASP A 217 -21.88 3.17 10.33
N HIS A 218 -21.83 4.39 10.85
CA HIS A 218 -21.81 5.63 10.04
C HIS A 218 -20.44 6.32 10.04
N VAL A 219 -19.41 5.66 10.59
CA VAL A 219 -18.10 6.29 10.78
C VAL A 219 -16.98 5.64 9.99
N HIS A 220 -17.09 4.36 9.68
CA HIS A 220 -16.08 3.66 8.90
C HIS A 220 -16.31 3.84 7.41
N LEU A 221 -15.19 3.94 6.68
CA LEU A 221 -15.21 3.92 5.23
C LEU A 221 -15.66 2.55 4.73
N GLN A 222 -16.29 2.54 3.56
CA GLN A 222 -16.66 1.33 2.83
C GLN A 222 -16.10 1.38 1.42
N THR A 223 -15.63 0.25 0.94
CA THR A 223 -15.24 -0.01 -0.44
C THR A 223 -15.72 -1.40 -0.87
N ILE A 224 -15.54 -1.72 -2.14
CA ILE A 224 -15.76 -3.07 -2.68
C ILE A 224 -14.65 -3.39 -3.67
N GLU A 225 -14.16 -4.62 -3.59
CA GLU A 225 -13.28 -5.21 -4.59
C GLU A 225 -14.11 -6.05 -5.56
N LEU A 226 -14.16 -5.59 -6.81
CA LEU A 226 -14.86 -6.29 -7.88
C LEU A 226 -13.98 -7.39 -8.48
N ASN A 227 -14.06 -7.67 -9.76
CA ASN A 227 -13.36 -8.81 -10.33
C ASN A 227 -11.91 -8.46 -10.74
N TYR A 228 -11.06 -9.48 -10.79
CA TYR A 228 -9.60 -9.39 -10.95
C TYR A 228 -9.10 -8.96 -12.34
N MET A 229 -9.93 -8.91 -13.36
CA MET A 229 -9.44 -8.59 -14.71
C MET A 229 -8.97 -7.14 -14.79
N VAL A 230 -9.89 -6.22 -14.73
CA VAL A 230 -9.68 -4.79 -14.55
C VAL A 230 -10.98 -4.23 -14.01
N SER A 231 -10.96 -3.66 -12.82
CA SER A 231 -12.15 -3.09 -12.21
C SER A 231 -11.81 -2.06 -11.15
N ALA A 232 -12.82 -1.25 -10.80
CA ALA A 232 -12.81 -0.41 -9.61
C ALA A 232 -14.19 -0.39 -8.97
N SER A 233 -14.26 -0.01 -7.70
CA SER A 233 -15.53 -0.03 -6.94
C SER A 233 -16.66 0.76 -7.61
N LEU A 234 -16.33 1.86 -8.29
CA LEU A 234 -17.31 2.72 -8.98
C LEU A 234 -17.73 2.22 -10.37
N ASP A 235 -17.18 1.11 -10.86
CA ASP A 235 -17.65 0.46 -12.08
C ASP A 235 -19.04 -0.15 -11.89
N ASP A 236 -19.39 -0.48 -10.64
CA ASP A 236 -20.77 -0.81 -10.30
C ASP A 236 -21.54 0.41 -9.76
N PRO A 237 -22.45 0.99 -10.55
CA PRO A 237 -23.17 2.20 -10.13
C PRO A 237 -24.11 1.96 -8.94
N ARG A 238 -24.47 0.71 -8.62
CA ARG A 238 -25.33 0.36 -7.48
C ARG A 238 -24.62 0.58 -6.14
N TRP A 239 -23.28 0.54 -6.13
CA TRP A 239 -22.46 0.75 -4.95
C TRP A 239 -22.16 2.22 -4.65
N ARG A 240 -22.44 3.14 -5.58
CA ARG A 240 -22.10 4.56 -5.45
C ARG A 240 -22.63 5.24 -4.17
N SER A 241 -23.73 4.74 -3.62
CA SER A 241 -24.32 5.27 -2.38
C SER A 241 -23.73 4.64 -1.10
N VAL A 242 -22.88 3.64 -1.23
CA VAL A 242 -22.27 2.88 -0.13
C VAL A 242 -20.80 3.18 0.00
N VAL A 243 -20.07 3.11 -1.12
CA VAL A 243 -18.61 3.27 -1.12
C VAL A 243 -18.19 4.72 -0.89
N THR A 244 -17.08 4.88 -0.19
CA THR A 244 -16.44 6.16 0.13
C THR A 244 -14.96 6.17 -0.25
N LEU A 245 -14.46 5.02 -0.69
CA LEU A 245 -13.12 4.76 -1.22
C LEU A 245 -13.28 3.94 -2.49
N ASP A 246 -12.62 4.32 -3.58
CA ASP A 246 -12.67 3.65 -4.86
C ASP A 246 -11.47 2.72 -4.98
N SER A 247 -11.70 1.43 -4.86
CA SER A 247 -10.62 0.44 -4.88
C SER A 247 -10.44 -0.11 -6.28
N ALA A 248 -9.30 0.23 -6.88
CA ALA A 248 -8.88 -0.26 -8.19
C ALA A 248 -8.22 -1.64 -8.07
N TYR A 249 -8.44 -2.49 -9.06
CA TYR A 249 -7.90 -3.83 -9.14
C TYR A 249 -7.48 -4.16 -10.56
N THR A 250 -6.23 -4.55 -10.77
CA THR A 250 -5.74 -5.00 -12.08
C THR A 250 -4.43 -5.76 -11.97
N TYR A 251 -4.22 -6.73 -12.86
CA TYR A 251 -2.94 -7.40 -13.09
C TYR A 251 -2.19 -6.86 -14.33
N SER A 252 -2.73 -5.82 -14.96
CA SER A 252 -2.10 -5.05 -16.03
C SER A 252 -1.35 -3.82 -15.44
N PRO A 253 -0.70 -2.97 -16.24
CA PRO A 253 -0.04 -1.76 -15.74
C PRO A 253 -0.99 -0.88 -14.92
N THR A 254 -0.72 -0.75 -13.62
CA THR A 254 -1.66 -0.21 -12.64
C THR A 254 -1.98 1.26 -12.81
N TYR A 255 -1.07 2.04 -13.41
CA TYR A 255 -1.31 3.46 -13.68
C TYR A 255 -2.57 3.72 -14.50
N ALA A 256 -2.88 2.83 -15.45
CA ALA A 256 -4.00 3.05 -16.35
C ALA A 256 -5.34 3.03 -15.62
N GLU A 257 -5.55 2.04 -14.75
CA GLU A 257 -6.78 1.94 -13.96
C GLU A 257 -6.87 3.05 -12.90
N VAL A 258 -5.75 3.34 -12.22
CA VAL A 258 -5.74 4.42 -11.22
C VAL A 258 -6.03 5.79 -11.86
N LEU A 259 -5.47 6.10 -13.04
CA LEU A 259 -5.75 7.35 -13.76
C LEU A 259 -7.20 7.43 -14.21
N LYS A 260 -7.77 6.35 -14.73
CA LYS A 260 -9.19 6.26 -15.09
C LYS A 260 -10.08 6.65 -13.90
N GLU A 261 -9.80 6.11 -12.72
CA GLU A 261 -10.57 6.40 -11.51
C GLU A 261 -10.27 7.82 -10.97
N TYR A 262 -9.03 8.27 -11.07
CA TYR A 262 -8.64 9.63 -10.70
C TYR A 262 -9.41 10.68 -11.50
N ASP A 263 -9.74 10.42 -12.76
CA ASP A 263 -10.40 11.35 -13.68
C ASP A 263 -11.92 11.24 -13.71
N ARG A 264 -12.51 10.33 -12.92
CA ARG A 264 -13.97 10.24 -12.83
C ARG A 264 -14.59 11.57 -12.43
N SER A 265 -15.68 11.94 -13.06
CA SER A 265 -16.43 13.18 -12.76
C SER A 265 -16.95 13.20 -11.31
N SER A 266 -17.32 12.04 -10.76
CA SER A 266 -17.70 11.87 -9.37
C SER A 266 -16.64 11.05 -8.63
N PHE A 267 -15.44 11.59 -8.56
CA PHE A 267 -14.28 10.93 -7.96
C PHE A 267 -14.34 10.87 -6.43
N MET A 268 -13.61 9.92 -5.88
CA MET A 268 -13.26 9.78 -4.46
C MET A 268 -11.79 9.37 -4.35
N PRO A 269 -11.22 9.23 -3.14
CA PRO A 269 -9.86 8.67 -3.04
C PRO A 269 -9.80 7.31 -3.72
N VAL A 270 -8.71 7.06 -4.46
CA VAL A 270 -8.46 5.78 -5.13
C VAL A 270 -7.36 5.07 -4.39
N ASP A 271 -7.50 3.77 -4.11
CA ASP A 271 -6.39 2.89 -3.74
C ASP A 271 -6.27 1.73 -4.73
N MET A 272 -5.08 1.16 -4.85
CA MET A 272 -4.87 -0.11 -5.55
C MET A 272 -5.03 -1.21 -4.52
N ILE A 273 -6.23 -1.81 -4.45
CA ILE A 273 -6.55 -2.82 -3.45
C ILE A 273 -5.89 -4.15 -3.76
N GLU A 274 -5.77 -4.48 -5.05
CA GLU A 274 -5.03 -5.67 -5.47
C GLU A 274 -4.35 -5.47 -6.82
N ALA A 275 -3.12 -6.01 -6.93
CA ALA A 275 -2.34 -6.17 -8.14
C ALA A 275 -1.56 -7.50 -8.06
N GLY A 276 -0.59 -7.75 -8.93
CA GLY A 276 0.18 -8.99 -8.91
C GLY A 276 0.90 -9.23 -7.58
N TYR A 277 0.86 -10.47 -7.09
CA TYR A 277 1.47 -10.88 -5.81
C TYR A 277 2.88 -11.41 -6.01
N GLU A 278 3.76 -11.16 -5.05
CA GLU A 278 5.11 -11.71 -5.04
C GLU A 278 5.09 -13.24 -4.97
N PHE A 279 5.97 -13.89 -5.72
CA PHE A 279 6.07 -15.35 -5.87
C PHE A 279 4.84 -16.01 -6.51
N GLU A 280 4.02 -15.27 -7.23
CA GLU A 280 2.81 -15.79 -7.85
C GLU A 280 2.65 -15.25 -9.27
N GLN A 281 2.03 -16.06 -10.12
CA GLN A 281 1.41 -15.58 -11.34
C GLN A 281 -0.09 -15.68 -11.14
N ASN A 282 -0.70 -14.56 -10.75
CA ASN A 282 -2.12 -14.51 -10.49
C ASN A 282 -2.93 -14.89 -11.72
N LEU A 283 -4.10 -15.47 -11.51
CA LEU A 283 -4.99 -15.87 -12.60
C LEU A 283 -5.35 -14.63 -13.45
N GLY A 284 -5.06 -14.71 -14.76
CA GLY A 284 -5.23 -13.59 -15.67
C GLY A 284 -4.03 -12.65 -15.79
N SER A 285 -3.03 -12.76 -14.91
CA SER A 285 -1.78 -12.04 -15.04
C SER A 285 -0.87 -12.65 -16.11
N ILE A 286 -0.25 -11.80 -16.92
CA ILE A 286 0.81 -12.20 -17.86
C ILE A 286 2.17 -12.20 -17.16
N SER A 287 2.36 -11.32 -16.17
CA SER A 287 3.61 -11.16 -15.42
C SER A 287 3.65 -12.08 -14.20
N TYR A 288 4.84 -12.61 -13.91
CA TYR A 288 5.13 -13.27 -12.64
C TYR A 288 5.50 -12.20 -11.60
N GLY A 289 4.95 -12.32 -10.39
CA GLY A 289 5.23 -11.41 -9.28
C GLY A 289 6.65 -11.58 -8.75
N ASN A 290 7.52 -10.67 -9.13
CA ASN A 290 8.88 -10.52 -8.63
C ASN A 290 9.09 -9.09 -8.11
N PRO A 291 10.20 -8.77 -7.43
CA PRO A 291 10.41 -7.44 -6.87
C PRO A 291 10.34 -6.30 -7.90
N ASP A 292 10.77 -6.51 -9.15
CA ASP A 292 10.66 -5.49 -10.21
C ASP A 292 9.21 -5.20 -10.60
N THR A 293 8.41 -6.26 -10.87
CA THR A 293 6.99 -6.08 -11.21
C THR A 293 6.21 -5.44 -10.08
N LEU A 294 6.52 -5.77 -8.82
CA LEU A 294 5.90 -5.12 -7.65
C LEU A 294 6.24 -3.64 -7.58
N ARG A 295 7.52 -3.26 -7.73
CA ARG A 295 7.91 -1.84 -7.70
C ARG A 295 7.22 -1.05 -8.81
N ARG A 296 7.11 -1.60 -10.03
CA ARG A 296 6.38 -0.97 -11.14
C ARG A 296 4.94 -0.68 -10.73
N GLN A 297 4.20 -1.68 -10.25
CA GLN A 297 2.81 -1.54 -9.81
C GLN A 297 2.65 -0.48 -8.74
N GLU A 298 3.53 -0.46 -7.76
CA GLU A 298 3.47 0.42 -6.60
C GLU A 298 3.77 1.87 -6.94
N TYR A 299 4.89 2.14 -7.64
CA TYR A 299 5.24 3.50 -8.02
C TYR A 299 4.29 4.07 -9.07
N TRP A 300 3.82 3.26 -10.00
CA TRP A 300 2.79 3.64 -10.95
C TRP A 300 1.50 4.05 -10.25
N SER A 301 1.01 3.24 -9.32
CA SER A 301 -0.21 3.55 -8.56
C SER A 301 -0.09 4.87 -7.81
N MET A 302 1.01 5.08 -7.09
CA MET A 302 1.24 6.30 -6.31
C MET A 302 1.36 7.55 -7.20
N LEU A 303 2.07 7.47 -8.33
CA LEU A 303 2.26 8.60 -9.23
C LEU A 303 1.07 8.85 -10.17
N ALA A 304 0.19 7.85 -10.32
CA ALA A 304 -1.12 8.00 -10.96
C ALA A 304 -2.18 8.61 -10.03
N GLY A 305 -1.86 8.85 -8.76
CA GLY A 305 -2.74 9.58 -7.82
C GLY A 305 -3.47 8.71 -6.81
N ALA A 306 -3.09 7.45 -6.64
CA ALA A 306 -3.64 6.61 -5.58
C ALA A 306 -3.28 7.15 -4.18
N THR A 307 -4.19 6.94 -3.22
CA THR A 307 -3.93 7.21 -1.81
C THR A 307 -3.05 6.14 -1.16
N GLY A 308 -2.73 5.10 -1.90
CA GLY A 308 -1.87 3.99 -1.52
C GLY A 308 -2.26 2.69 -2.20
N GLN A 309 -1.76 1.58 -1.67
CA GLN A 309 -1.86 0.28 -2.31
C GLN A 309 -1.67 -0.85 -1.33
N PHE A 310 -1.96 -2.07 -1.79
CA PHE A 310 -1.73 -3.32 -1.09
C PHE A 310 -0.70 -4.17 -1.82
N TYR A 311 0.30 -4.61 -1.07
CA TYR A 311 1.24 -5.66 -1.44
C TYR A 311 0.60 -7.02 -1.16
N GLY A 312 0.88 -8.00 -2.00
CA GLY A 312 0.50 -9.39 -1.78
C GLY A 312 1.70 -10.33 -1.94
N ASN A 313 1.64 -11.49 -1.30
CA ASN A 313 2.68 -12.51 -1.35
C ASN A 313 2.06 -13.89 -1.30
N HIS A 314 2.46 -14.77 -2.23
CA HIS A 314 1.96 -16.14 -2.38
C HIS A 314 1.90 -16.93 -1.06
N TYR A 315 2.91 -16.76 -0.22
CA TYR A 315 3.01 -17.53 1.03
C TYR A 315 2.18 -16.91 2.16
N THR A 316 2.03 -15.58 2.18
CA THR A 316 1.42 -14.89 3.32
C THR A 316 -0.07 -14.61 3.14
N TRP A 317 -0.60 -14.48 1.92
CA TRP A 317 -2.02 -14.19 1.76
C TRP A 317 -2.92 -15.32 2.31
N ARG A 318 -2.47 -16.57 2.21
CA ARG A 318 -3.17 -17.76 2.72
C ARG A 318 -2.44 -18.48 3.86
N PHE A 319 -1.27 -18.00 4.27
CA PHE A 319 -0.39 -18.65 5.26
C PHE A 319 -0.04 -20.08 4.87
N ALA A 320 0.41 -20.26 3.62
CA ALA A 320 0.94 -21.51 3.12
C ALA A 320 2.20 -21.95 3.90
N ASP A 321 2.59 -23.22 3.74
CA ASP A 321 3.82 -23.73 4.36
C ASP A 321 5.02 -22.85 3.98
N GLY A 322 5.82 -22.49 4.97
CA GLY A 322 6.97 -21.61 4.77
C GLY A 322 6.68 -20.11 4.85
N TRP A 323 5.47 -19.67 5.17
CA TRP A 323 5.12 -18.24 5.19
C TRP A 323 6.06 -17.38 6.06
N LYS A 324 6.55 -17.92 7.19
CA LYS A 324 7.47 -17.19 8.09
C LYS A 324 8.81 -16.86 7.45
N GLN A 325 9.29 -17.70 6.53
CA GLN A 325 10.54 -17.50 5.80
C GLN A 325 10.41 -16.47 4.68
N HIS A 326 9.19 -16.14 4.28
CA HIS A 326 8.89 -15.21 3.19
C HIS A 326 8.38 -13.83 3.68
N LEU A 327 8.43 -13.57 4.98
CA LEU A 327 8.06 -12.27 5.54
C LEU A 327 9.04 -11.15 5.14
N ASP A 328 10.34 -11.45 5.13
CA ASP A 328 11.40 -10.51 4.77
C ASP A 328 11.91 -10.77 3.34
N SER A 329 10.99 -10.86 2.38
CA SER A 329 11.29 -10.96 0.96
C SER A 329 11.79 -9.63 0.40
N ASP A 330 12.41 -9.66 -0.79
CA ASP A 330 12.89 -8.46 -1.45
C ASP A 330 11.75 -7.48 -1.75
N GLY A 331 10.61 -7.97 -2.27
CA GLY A 331 9.44 -7.15 -2.50
C GLY A 331 8.94 -6.50 -1.21
N SER A 332 8.79 -7.28 -0.14
CA SER A 332 8.37 -6.75 1.17
C SER A 332 9.32 -5.67 1.71
N ARG A 333 10.64 -5.84 1.59
CA ARG A 333 11.63 -4.84 2.03
C ARG A 333 11.56 -3.56 1.18
N GLN A 334 11.33 -3.69 -0.12
CA GLN A 334 11.31 -2.56 -1.05
C GLN A 334 10.07 -1.67 -0.87
N ILE A 335 8.96 -2.20 -0.32
CA ILE A 335 7.85 -1.39 0.21
C ILE A 335 8.36 -0.36 1.25
N GLY A 336 9.27 -0.77 2.13
CA GLY A 336 9.91 0.13 3.09
C GLY A 336 10.64 1.29 2.42
N TYR A 337 11.23 1.08 1.23
CA TYR A 337 11.89 2.13 0.47
C TYR A 337 10.88 3.07 -0.20
N LEU A 338 9.75 2.56 -0.70
CA LEU A 338 8.65 3.42 -1.15
C LEU A 338 8.15 4.32 -0.01
N VAL A 339 7.92 3.76 1.17
CA VAL A 339 7.54 4.54 2.36
C VAL A 339 8.59 5.62 2.67
N LYS A 340 9.88 5.28 2.62
CA LYS A 340 11.00 6.21 2.85
C LYS A 340 11.03 7.35 1.82
N LEU A 341 10.74 7.05 0.54
CA LEU A 341 10.66 8.07 -0.51
C LEU A 341 9.60 9.12 -0.19
N PHE A 342 8.40 8.69 0.18
CA PHE A 342 7.26 9.57 0.39
C PHE A 342 7.18 10.14 1.82
N ALA A 343 7.89 9.55 2.81
CA ALA A 343 7.93 10.04 4.18
C ALA A 343 8.43 11.48 4.26
N GLY A 344 7.67 12.33 4.93
CA GLY A 344 8.01 13.74 5.08
C GLY A 344 7.81 14.61 3.82
N ARG A 345 7.40 14.02 2.70
CA ARG A 345 7.04 14.75 1.47
C ARG A 345 5.54 14.93 1.37
N PRO A 346 5.07 16.01 0.73
CA PRO A 346 3.63 16.24 0.51
C PRO A 346 3.09 15.40 -0.64
N TRP A 347 3.26 14.05 -0.59
CA TRP A 347 2.82 13.09 -1.60
C TRP A 347 1.34 13.28 -1.96
N PHE A 348 0.50 13.58 -0.97
CA PHE A 348 -0.93 13.82 -1.09
C PHE A 348 -1.29 15.09 -1.88
N ARG A 349 -0.30 15.89 -2.27
CA ARG A 349 -0.44 17.07 -3.13
C ARG A 349 0.08 16.84 -4.55
N LEU A 350 0.63 15.67 -4.83
CA LEU A 350 1.06 15.29 -6.17
C LEU A 350 -0.18 15.19 -7.08
N VAL A 351 -0.03 15.71 -8.29
CA VAL A 351 -1.01 15.64 -9.37
C VAL A 351 -0.34 14.92 -10.53
N PRO A 352 -0.94 13.84 -11.06
CA PRO A 352 -0.38 13.10 -12.19
C PRO A 352 -0.14 13.99 -13.42
N ASP A 353 0.97 13.78 -14.13
CA ASP A 353 1.34 14.50 -15.36
C ASP A 353 0.80 13.79 -16.61
N GLN A 354 -0.52 13.67 -16.71
CA GLN A 354 -1.18 12.94 -17.79
C GLN A 354 -1.01 13.61 -19.17
N GLU A 355 -0.92 14.94 -19.18
CA GLU A 355 -0.76 15.75 -20.39
C GLU A 355 0.72 15.90 -20.82
N HIS A 356 1.63 15.19 -20.16
CA HIS A 356 3.08 15.27 -20.42
C HIS A 356 3.64 16.69 -20.49
N THR A 357 3.12 17.55 -19.60
CA THR A 357 3.57 18.95 -19.51
C THR A 357 4.80 19.11 -18.62
N LEU A 358 5.06 18.14 -17.75
CA LEU A 358 6.25 18.05 -16.91
C LEU A 358 7.33 17.20 -17.61
N VAL A 359 7.02 15.93 -17.90
CA VAL A 359 7.90 15.04 -18.67
C VAL A 359 7.48 15.11 -20.14
N THR A 360 8.23 15.87 -20.94
CA THR A 360 7.85 16.24 -22.30
C THR A 360 8.40 15.31 -23.38
N ALA A 361 9.33 14.42 -23.04
CA ALA A 361 9.88 13.40 -23.94
C ALA A 361 10.48 12.23 -23.15
N GLY A 362 10.55 11.05 -23.78
CA GLY A 362 11.13 9.85 -23.21
C GLY A 362 10.23 9.14 -22.19
N TYR A 363 8.94 9.41 -22.21
CA TYR A 363 7.98 8.82 -21.26
C TYR A 363 7.40 7.46 -21.70
N GLY A 364 7.88 6.89 -22.82
CA GLY A 364 7.40 5.59 -23.31
C GLY A 364 6.01 5.64 -23.92
N GLN A 365 5.36 4.48 -23.98
CA GLN A 365 4.01 4.34 -24.53
C GLN A 365 3.03 3.87 -23.45
N PRO A 366 1.97 4.64 -23.15
CA PRO A 366 0.96 4.20 -22.20
C PRO A 366 0.17 3.02 -22.77
N SER A 367 -0.11 2.04 -21.92
CA SER A 367 -0.98 0.90 -22.24
C SER A 367 -1.81 0.52 -21.00
N ALA A 368 -3.10 0.29 -21.21
CA ALA A 368 -3.98 -0.23 -20.19
C ALA A 368 -3.99 -1.77 -20.13
N GLU A 369 -3.34 -2.40 -21.11
CA GLU A 369 -3.33 -3.85 -21.26
C GLU A 369 -1.88 -4.36 -21.35
N GLY A 370 -1.72 -5.66 -21.17
CA GLY A 370 -0.45 -6.33 -21.34
C GLY A 370 0.29 -6.59 -20.05
N SER A 371 1.56 -6.96 -20.20
CA SER A 371 2.43 -7.37 -19.13
C SER A 371 3.00 -6.16 -18.37
N VAL A 372 3.03 -6.23 -17.05
CA VAL A 372 3.62 -5.20 -16.17
C VAL A 372 5.10 -5.02 -16.48
N ASP A 373 5.84 -6.13 -16.65
CA ASP A 373 7.27 -6.14 -16.89
C ASP A 373 7.70 -5.67 -18.28
N SER A 374 6.77 -5.58 -19.23
CA SER A 374 7.06 -5.09 -20.61
C SER A 374 6.64 -3.63 -20.85
N SER A 375 6.00 -2.97 -19.90
CA SER A 375 5.60 -1.57 -20.06
C SER A 375 6.74 -0.62 -19.70
N ASP A 376 7.15 0.20 -20.64
CA ASP A 376 8.20 1.22 -20.49
C ASP A 376 7.66 2.59 -20.02
N TYR A 377 6.36 2.66 -19.72
CA TYR A 377 5.72 3.95 -19.45
C TYR A 377 6.20 4.60 -18.16
N VAL A 378 6.74 5.81 -18.30
CA VAL A 378 7.18 6.67 -17.21
C VAL A 378 6.00 7.42 -16.64
N THR A 379 5.65 7.13 -15.40
CA THR A 379 4.68 7.95 -14.67
C THR A 379 5.39 9.10 -13.96
N ALA A 380 4.78 10.28 -14.01
CA ALA A 380 5.28 11.45 -13.29
C ALA A 380 4.15 12.19 -12.60
N ALA A 381 4.47 12.85 -11.48
CA ALA A 381 3.54 13.69 -10.78
C ALA A 381 4.26 14.89 -10.14
N ALA A 382 3.57 16.02 -10.04
CA ALA A 382 4.11 17.22 -9.40
C ALA A 382 3.08 17.88 -8.49
N THR A 383 3.57 18.59 -7.48
CA THR A 383 2.71 19.47 -6.69
C THR A 383 2.37 20.73 -7.49
N ARG A 384 1.12 21.23 -7.37
CA ARG A 384 0.65 22.42 -8.11
C ARG A 384 1.49 23.67 -7.86
N ASP A 385 2.17 23.76 -6.71
CA ASP A 385 3.08 24.86 -6.38
C ASP A 385 4.49 24.67 -6.95
N GLY A 386 4.73 23.58 -7.68
CA GLY A 386 6.01 23.27 -8.33
C GLY A 386 7.16 22.97 -7.36
N ARG A 387 6.89 22.67 -6.08
CA ARG A 387 7.94 22.44 -5.08
C ARG A 387 8.46 21.02 -5.04
N LEU A 388 7.70 20.08 -5.54
CA LEU A 388 8.06 18.66 -5.63
C LEU A 388 7.55 18.09 -6.95
N ALA A 389 8.41 17.35 -7.64
CA ALA A 389 8.01 16.44 -8.69
C ALA A 389 8.76 15.12 -8.55
N VAL A 390 8.12 14.04 -8.95
CA VAL A 390 8.69 12.69 -8.95
C VAL A 390 8.31 12.03 -10.28
N ALA A 391 9.28 11.38 -10.93
CA ALA A 391 9.04 10.54 -12.10
C ALA A 391 9.64 9.15 -11.86
N TYR A 392 8.90 8.10 -12.16
CA TYR A 392 9.35 6.71 -12.11
C TYR A 392 9.64 6.22 -13.52
N LEU A 393 10.87 5.78 -13.75
CA LEU A 393 11.37 5.24 -15.00
C LEU A 393 11.56 3.73 -14.83
N PRO A 394 10.64 2.89 -15.33
CA PRO A 394 10.70 1.44 -15.09
C PRO A 394 11.90 0.77 -15.78
N ASP A 395 12.32 1.28 -16.95
CA ASP A 395 13.44 0.74 -17.73
C ASP A 395 14.66 1.69 -17.76
N GLY A 396 14.69 2.69 -16.87
CA GLY A 396 15.75 3.70 -16.87
C GLY A 396 15.68 4.62 -18.11
N GLY A 397 16.79 4.78 -18.78
CA GLY A 397 16.84 5.62 -20.00
C GLY A 397 16.94 7.11 -19.72
N THR A 398 16.46 7.92 -20.67
CA THR A 398 16.52 9.39 -20.60
C THR A 398 15.14 10.00 -20.81
N ILE A 399 14.76 10.90 -19.91
CA ILE A 399 13.55 11.72 -20.02
C ILE A 399 13.92 13.20 -20.15
N THR A 400 13.05 13.99 -20.77
CA THR A 400 13.15 15.45 -20.78
C THR A 400 12.09 16.03 -19.87
N VAL A 401 12.51 16.84 -18.88
CA VAL A 401 11.61 17.51 -17.94
C VAL A 401 11.60 19.01 -18.22
N ASP A 402 10.41 19.60 -18.32
CA ASP A 402 10.26 21.06 -18.37
C ASP A 402 10.40 21.64 -16.95
N LEU A 403 11.61 22.15 -16.67
CA LEU A 403 11.92 22.76 -15.37
C LEU A 403 11.17 24.08 -15.10
N ALA A 404 10.57 24.71 -16.12
CA ALA A 404 9.75 25.90 -15.93
C ALA A 404 8.45 25.61 -15.15
N ARG A 405 8.03 24.34 -15.08
CA ARG A 405 6.91 23.87 -14.25
C ARG A 405 7.25 23.82 -12.76
N LEU A 406 8.53 23.90 -12.43
CA LEU A 406 9.00 23.79 -11.03
C LEU A 406 9.40 25.14 -10.48
N LYS A 407 9.26 25.31 -9.18
CA LYS A 407 9.72 26.48 -8.46
C LYS A 407 11.23 26.32 -8.20
N GLY A 408 12.02 27.18 -8.82
CA GLY A 408 13.46 27.03 -8.80
C GLY A 408 14.18 27.93 -7.80
N PRO A 409 15.48 27.70 -7.59
CA PRO A 409 16.32 26.64 -8.20
C PRO A 409 15.84 25.23 -7.88
N VAL A 410 16.12 24.28 -8.78
CA VAL A 410 15.64 22.88 -8.69
C VAL A 410 16.78 21.97 -8.29
N ARG A 411 16.71 21.36 -7.13
CA ARG A 411 17.55 20.20 -6.77
C ARG A 411 17.01 18.96 -7.47
N ALA A 412 17.93 18.13 -7.98
CA ALA A 412 17.59 16.87 -8.64
C ALA A 412 18.40 15.74 -8.05
N SER A 413 17.75 14.62 -7.78
CA SER A 413 18.40 13.40 -7.30
C SER A 413 17.74 12.18 -7.92
N TRP A 414 18.54 11.18 -8.22
CA TRP A 414 18.07 9.84 -8.50
C TRP A 414 17.84 9.10 -7.19
N TYR A 415 16.73 8.42 -7.08
CA TYR A 415 16.41 7.53 -5.98
C TYR A 415 16.41 6.10 -6.49
N ASP A 416 17.23 5.28 -5.86
CA ASP A 416 17.28 3.84 -6.11
C ASP A 416 16.15 3.15 -5.32
N PRO A 417 15.14 2.58 -6.00
CA PRO A 417 14.00 1.96 -5.32
C PRO A 417 14.34 0.62 -4.66
N THR A 418 15.50 0.03 -4.99
CA THR A 418 15.94 -1.27 -4.46
C THR A 418 16.79 -1.16 -3.20
N SER A 419 17.37 0.03 -2.94
CA SER A 419 18.21 0.30 -1.76
C SER A 419 17.74 1.48 -0.91
N GLY A 420 16.81 2.28 -1.43
CA GLY A 420 16.32 3.48 -0.76
C GLY A 420 17.41 4.57 -0.61
N THR A 421 18.38 4.63 -1.52
CA THR A 421 19.48 5.60 -1.51
C THR A 421 19.28 6.70 -2.55
N TYR A 422 19.91 7.86 -2.31
CA TYR A 422 19.87 9.01 -3.20
C TYR A 422 21.23 9.28 -3.81
N THR A 423 21.25 9.56 -5.12
CA THR A 423 22.42 10.07 -5.85
C THR A 423 22.06 11.43 -6.45
N SER A 424 22.81 12.47 -6.08
CA SER A 424 22.60 13.81 -6.63
C SER A 424 22.90 13.86 -8.13
N VAL A 425 22.05 14.54 -8.90
CA VAL A 425 22.32 14.77 -10.32
C VAL A 425 23.42 15.83 -10.47
N PRO A 426 24.51 15.56 -11.19
CA PRO A 426 25.60 16.51 -11.36
C PRO A 426 25.13 17.86 -11.94
N GLY A 427 25.64 18.95 -11.37
CA GLY A 427 25.29 20.32 -11.77
C GLY A 427 24.02 20.87 -11.13
N ALA A 428 23.29 20.09 -10.32
CA ALA A 428 22.18 20.64 -9.53
C ALA A 428 22.71 21.56 -8.41
N PRO A 429 21.94 22.62 -7.99
CA PRO A 429 20.60 22.95 -8.43
C PRO A 429 20.55 23.63 -9.80
N PHE A 430 19.49 23.35 -10.56
CA PHE A 430 19.28 23.90 -11.89
C PHE A 430 18.36 25.12 -11.85
N ARG A 431 18.47 25.98 -12.91
CA ARG A 431 17.49 27.06 -13.10
C ARG A 431 16.12 26.46 -13.45
N SER A 432 15.08 27.05 -12.93
CA SER A 432 13.67 26.73 -13.24
C SER A 432 13.32 27.32 -14.63
N ALA A 433 13.87 26.75 -15.70
CA ALA A 433 13.66 27.25 -17.06
C ALA A 433 13.90 26.16 -18.11
N GLY A 434 12.94 26.01 -19.02
CA GLY A 434 13.03 25.17 -20.21
C GLY A 434 13.19 23.67 -19.97
N GLY A 435 13.25 22.94 -21.05
CA GLY A 435 13.42 21.48 -21.04
C GLY A 435 14.86 21.06 -20.69
N ARG A 436 15.00 20.06 -19.84
CA ARG A 436 16.29 19.46 -19.49
C ARG A 436 16.21 17.93 -19.54
N ALA A 437 17.20 17.33 -20.18
CA ALA A 437 17.36 15.89 -20.20
C ALA A 437 17.96 15.37 -18.88
N PHE A 438 17.41 14.26 -18.39
CA PHE A 438 17.88 13.50 -17.23
C PHE A 438 18.02 12.03 -17.62
N THR A 439 19.24 11.51 -17.51
CA THR A 439 19.56 10.12 -17.84
C THR A 439 19.73 9.34 -16.54
N ALA A 440 19.03 8.22 -16.39
CA ALA A 440 19.15 7.34 -15.23
C ALA A 440 20.60 6.80 -15.09
N PRO A 441 21.08 6.52 -13.87
CA PRO A 441 22.48 6.15 -13.61
C PRO A 441 22.91 4.80 -14.20
N GLY A 442 22.01 4.03 -14.80
CA GLY A 442 22.27 2.67 -15.28
C GLY A 442 21.65 1.64 -14.36
N LYS A 443 22.40 0.63 -13.95
CA LYS A 443 21.86 -0.41 -13.04
C LYS A 443 21.80 0.11 -11.60
N ASN A 444 20.70 -0.22 -10.91
CA ASN A 444 20.51 0.04 -9.49
C ASN A 444 21.24 -1.00 -8.60
N ALA A 445 21.05 -0.97 -7.29
CA ALA A 445 21.77 -1.83 -6.36
C ALA A 445 21.47 -3.33 -6.55
N ASP A 446 20.27 -3.69 -7.02
CA ASP A 446 19.88 -5.07 -7.29
C ASP A 446 20.18 -5.51 -8.74
N GLY A 447 20.80 -4.62 -9.55
CA GLY A 447 21.13 -4.91 -10.95
C GLY A 447 19.98 -4.68 -11.92
N GLU A 448 18.87 -4.09 -11.47
CA GLU A 448 17.73 -3.70 -12.29
C GLU A 448 17.93 -2.31 -12.91
N SER A 449 17.01 -1.87 -13.77
CA SER A 449 17.17 -0.60 -14.51
C SER A 449 16.29 0.53 -14.00
N ASP A 450 15.34 0.23 -13.12
CA ASP A 450 14.34 1.18 -12.67
C ASP A 450 14.88 2.22 -11.68
N TRP A 451 14.44 3.46 -11.84
CA TRP A 451 14.87 4.61 -11.05
C TRP A 451 13.74 5.61 -10.83
N LEU A 452 13.84 6.38 -9.75
CA LEU A 452 12.99 7.57 -9.60
C LEU A 452 13.84 8.84 -9.67
N LEU A 453 13.39 9.78 -10.50
CA LEU A 453 13.89 11.15 -10.50
C LEU A 453 13.07 11.96 -9.50
N VAL A 454 13.74 12.52 -8.51
CA VAL A 454 13.14 13.38 -7.47
C VAL A 454 13.63 14.81 -7.65
N LEU A 455 12.70 15.72 -7.91
CA LEU A 455 12.98 17.15 -8.14
C LEU A 455 12.31 17.97 -7.04
N THR A 456 13.09 18.83 -6.38
CA THR A 456 12.59 19.67 -5.30
C THR A 456 13.06 21.12 -5.45
N ALA A 457 12.21 22.07 -5.05
CA ALA A 457 12.66 23.46 -4.91
C ALA A 457 13.83 23.54 -3.89
N ALA A 458 14.88 24.27 -4.24
CA ALA A 458 16.08 24.41 -3.40
C ALA A 458 15.82 25.30 -2.17
#